data_57bbc5b0309a68c8ff5507f5020db9b0
#
_entry.id   57bbc5b0309a68c8ff5507f5020db9b0
#
_cell.length_a   1.000
_cell.length_b   1.000
_cell.length_c   1.000
_cell.angle_alpha   90.00
_cell.angle_beta   90.00
_cell.angle_gamma   90.00
#
_symmetry.space_group_name_H-M   'P 1'
#
loop_
_entity.id
_entity.type
_entity.pdbx_description
1 polymer ?
#
loop_
_entity_poly.entity_id
_entity_poly.type
_entity_poly.pdbx_seq_one_letter_code
_entity_poly.pdbx_strand_id
1 'polypeptide(L)'
;AVGTRLQDFTTGSWSVFGNEKMRLIAINAARYDAHKHRALSVVGDALAGIKELGQTLEGWKTPEAWTVNARSLFSEWNATVDEHSSPKDVVPPSYAHVVGAANRVCDDSDLALTAAGGFPGELCKNWKTKSSGTFDCEFGFSCMGYEVAGGWGAKMADPSRDVIVFVGDGSYMMMNSDIYSSVLTGHKLIVVVCDNGGFSVINRLQNFKGSVSL
;
A
#
# COMPACT_ATOMS: atom_id res chain seq x y z
N ALA A 1 -17.45 -4.79 -0.44
CA ALA A 1 -16.37 -4.09 0.26
C ALA A 1 -16.51 -4.33 1.77
N VAL A 2 -15.43 -4.63 2.45
CA VAL A 2 -15.44 -4.89 3.90
C VAL A 2 -14.30 -4.12 4.54
N GLY A 3 -14.61 -3.26 5.53
CA GLY A 3 -13.64 -2.49 6.31
C GLY A 3 -12.82 -1.46 5.53
N THR A 4 -13.23 -1.11 4.31
CA THR A 4 -12.52 -0.17 3.45
C THR A 4 -13.33 1.08 3.16
N ARG A 5 -12.63 2.22 3.01
CA ARG A 5 -13.25 3.50 2.67
C ARG A 5 -13.54 3.66 1.19
N LEU A 6 -12.99 2.83 0.32
CA LEU A 6 -13.06 2.99 -1.13
C LEU A 6 -12.76 4.43 -1.55
N GLN A 7 -11.60 4.93 -1.15
CA GLN A 7 -11.13 6.26 -1.48
C GLN A 7 -10.62 6.34 -2.93
N ASP A 8 -10.25 7.52 -3.34
CA ASP A 8 -9.87 7.84 -4.72
C ASP A 8 -8.75 6.94 -5.26
N PHE A 9 -7.66 6.80 -4.54
CA PHE A 9 -6.54 5.94 -4.95
C PHE A 9 -6.93 4.46 -5.05
N THR A 10 -7.70 3.94 -4.08
CA THR A 10 -8.13 2.53 -4.07
C THR A 10 -9.05 2.19 -5.23
N THR A 11 -9.81 3.18 -5.72
CA THR A 11 -10.81 2.99 -6.78
C THR A 11 -10.34 3.50 -8.14
N GLY A 12 -9.14 4.07 -8.23
CA GLY A 12 -8.66 4.75 -9.43
C GLY A 12 -9.61 5.85 -9.88
N SER A 13 -9.97 6.74 -8.96
CA SER A 13 -11.00 7.77 -9.18
C SER A 13 -12.32 7.16 -9.67
N TRP A 14 -12.70 6.03 -9.08
CA TRP A 14 -13.89 5.25 -9.40
C TRP A 14 -13.86 4.53 -10.77
N SER A 15 -12.78 4.62 -11.52
CA SER A 15 -12.66 3.97 -12.84
C SER A 15 -12.70 2.43 -12.76
N VAL A 16 -12.21 1.86 -11.65
CA VAL A 16 -12.21 0.40 -11.42
C VAL A 16 -13.64 -0.16 -11.31
N PHE A 17 -14.60 0.67 -10.96
CA PHE A 17 -16.01 0.30 -10.76
C PHE A 17 -16.92 0.87 -11.86
N GLY A 18 -16.44 0.92 -13.10
CA GLY A 18 -17.15 1.50 -14.24
C GLY A 18 -18.36 0.69 -14.76
N ASN A 19 -18.62 -0.51 -14.22
CA ASN A 19 -19.79 -1.30 -14.63
C ASN A 19 -21.05 -0.74 -13.97
N GLU A 20 -21.92 -0.10 -14.74
CA GLU A 20 -23.18 0.50 -14.26
C GLU A 20 -24.16 -0.51 -13.65
N LYS A 21 -24.05 -1.79 -14.01
CA LYS A 21 -24.89 -2.88 -13.47
C LYS A 21 -24.33 -3.44 -12.17
N MET A 22 -23.16 -3.01 -11.72
CA MET A 22 -22.55 -3.45 -10.48
C MET A 22 -23.41 -3.04 -9.28
N ARG A 23 -23.58 -3.97 -8.34
CA ARG A 23 -24.17 -3.69 -7.03
C ARG A 23 -23.07 -3.76 -5.98
N LEU A 24 -22.87 -2.68 -5.25
CA LEU A 24 -21.90 -2.61 -4.16
C LEU A 24 -22.60 -2.88 -2.84
N ILE A 25 -22.05 -3.80 -2.06
CA ILE A 25 -22.39 -4.01 -0.65
C ILE A 25 -21.18 -3.55 0.15
N ALA A 26 -21.39 -2.70 1.16
CA ALA A 26 -20.34 -2.22 2.02
C ALA A 26 -20.60 -2.53 3.50
N ILE A 27 -19.74 -3.34 4.10
CA ILE A 27 -19.72 -3.62 5.54
C ILE A 27 -18.65 -2.74 6.16
N ASN A 28 -19.02 -1.79 7.02
CA ASN A 28 -18.07 -0.87 7.63
C ASN A 28 -18.60 -0.36 8.97
N ALA A 29 -17.72 -0.25 9.97
CA ALA A 29 -18.05 0.34 11.26
C ALA A 29 -18.31 1.86 11.14
N ALA A 30 -17.63 2.54 10.21
CA ALA A 30 -17.87 3.94 9.90
C ALA A 30 -19.12 4.10 9.03
N ARG A 31 -20.16 4.70 9.59
CA ARG A 31 -21.45 4.89 8.91
C ARG A 31 -21.31 5.64 7.58
N TYR A 32 -20.49 6.68 7.55
CA TYR A 32 -20.24 7.45 6.33
C TYR A 32 -19.67 6.57 5.20
N ASP A 33 -18.64 5.79 5.51
CA ASP A 33 -17.99 4.91 4.52
C ASP A 33 -18.88 3.76 4.06
N ALA A 34 -19.74 3.24 4.93
CA ALA A 34 -20.71 2.21 4.56
C ALA A 34 -21.73 2.71 3.53
N HIS A 35 -22.13 3.99 3.60
CA HIS A 35 -23.15 4.56 2.71
C HIS A 35 -22.61 5.18 1.41
N LYS A 36 -21.28 5.26 1.27
CA LYS A 36 -20.66 5.83 0.06
C LYS A 36 -21.02 5.04 -1.19
N HIS A 37 -20.92 5.71 -2.33
CA HIS A 37 -21.02 5.11 -3.65
C HIS A 37 -22.34 4.36 -3.93
N ARG A 38 -23.45 4.78 -3.31
CA ARG A 38 -24.76 4.13 -3.42
C ARG A 38 -24.75 2.66 -3.02
N ALA A 39 -23.87 2.28 -2.08
CA ALA A 39 -23.75 0.93 -1.60
C ALA A 39 -24.99 0.51 -0.80
N LEU A 40 -25.35 -0.78 -0.86
CA LEU A 40 -26.17 -1.40 0.18
C LEU A 40 -25.31 -1.47 1.45
N SER A 41 -25.63 -0.63 2.42
CA SER A 41 -24.81 -0.42 3.61
C SER A 41 -25.17 -1.40 4.72
N VAL A 42 -24.13 -2.02 5.29
CA VAL A 42 -24.19 -2.77 6.54
C VAL A 42 -23.24 -2.07 7.52
N VAL A 43 -23.82 -1.32 8.47
CA VAL A 43 -23.03 -0.61 9.48
C VAL A 43 -22.79 -1.54 10.66
N GLY A 44 -21.55 -1.97 10.86
CA GLY A 44 -21.20 -2.90 11.92
C GLY A 44 -19.73 -3.33 11.86
N ASP A 45 -19.36 -4.19 12.80
CA ASP A 45 -18.05 -4.80 12.85
C ASP A 45 -17.80 -5.70 11.64
N ALA A 46 -16.62 -5.57 11.03
CA ALA A 46 -16.26 -6.31 9.82
C ALA A 46 -16.19 -7.83 10.06
N LEU A 47 -15.68 -8.26 11.22
CA LEU A 47 -15.55 -9.67 11.55
C LEU A 47 -16.92 -10.31 11.80
N ALA A 48 -17.80 -9.62 12.52
CA ALA A 48 -19.18 -10.05 12.74
C ALA A 48 -19.92 -10.20 11.40
N GLY A 49 -19.84 -9.15 10.56
CA GLY A 49 -20.49 -9.16 9.25
C GLY A 49 -19.98 -10.26 8.31
N ILE A 50 -18.68 -10.54 8.29
CA ILE A 50 -18.12 -11.64 7.49
C ILE A 50 -18.61 -13.01 8.01
N LYS A 51 -18.66 -13.19 9.34
CA LYS A 51 -19.14 -14.45 9.92
C LYS A 51 -20.61 -14.73 9.56
N GLU A 52 -21.49 -13.73 9.71
CA GLU A 52 -22.90 -13.86 9.34
C GLU A 52 -23.09 -14.11 7.84
N LEU A 53 -22.35 -13.38 7.00
CA LEU A 53 -22.37 -13.57 5.56
C LEU A 53 -21.91 -14.99 5.18
N GLY A 54 -20.85 -15.50 5.81
CA GLY A 54 -20.36 -16.85 5.59
C GLY A 54 -21.38 -17.92 5.92
N GLN A 55 -22.12 -17.75 7.03
CA GLN A 55 -23.22 -18.65 7.40
C GLN A 55 -24.36 -18.61 6.38
N THR A 56 -24.73 -17.40 5.93
CA THR A 56 -25.82 -17.22 4.95
C THR A 56 -25.46 -17.79 3.57
N LEU A 57 -24.19 -17.78 3.21
CA LEU A 57 -23.66 -18.25 1.93
C LEU A 57 -23.10 -19.68 2.00
N GLU A 58 -23.46 -20.44 3.03
CA GLU A 58 -23.00 -21.83 3.14
C GLU A 58 -23.34 -22.63 1.87
N GLY A 59 -22.32 -23.29 1.31
CA GLY A 59 -22.44 -24.05 0.06
C GLY A 59 -22.42 -23.21 -1.23
N TRP A 60 -22.45 -21.88 -1.16
CA TRP A 60 -22.32 -21.04 -2.34
C TRP A 60 -20.87 -21.04 -2.86
N LYS A 61 -20.73 -21.11 -4.20
CA LYS A 61 -19.42 -21.05 -4.87
C LYS A 61 -19.48 -20.08 -6.04
N THR A 62 -18.38 -19.40 -6.29
CA THR A 62 -18.24 -18.62 -7.51
C THR A 62 -18.24 -19.52 -8.75
N PRO A 63 -18.70 -19.02 -9.90
CA PRO A 63 -18.51 -19.75 -11.16
C PRO A 63 -17.02 -20.07 -11.39
N GLU A 64 -16.74 -21.29 -11.83
CA GLU A 64 -15.37 -21.75 -12.03
C GLU A 64 -14.59 -20.85 -13.00
N ALA A 65 -15.23 -20.41 -14.08
CA ALA A 65 -14.64 -19.50 -15.05
C ALA A 65 -14.13 -18.20 -14.41
N TRP A 66 -14.83 -17.67 -13.41
CA TRP A 66 -14.37 -16.48 -12.67
C TRP A 66 -13.09 -16.77 -11.88
N THR A 67 -13.05 -17.88 -11.18
CA THR A 67 -11.88 -18.29 -10.38
C THR A 67 -10.65 -18.56 -11.26
N VAL A 68 -10.86 -19.23 -12.39
CA VAL A 68 -9.79 -19.48 -13.38
C VAL A 68 -9.24 -18.18 -13.93
N ASN A 69 -10.12 -17.25 -14.35
CA ASN A 69 -9.69 -15.95 -14.85
C ASN A 69 -8.94 -15.12 -13.79
N ALA A 70 -9.44 -15.09 -12.55
CA ALA A 70 -8.76 -14.39 -11.46
C ALA A 70 -7.35 -14.94 -11.18
N ARG A 71 -7.18 -16.26 -11.23
CA ARG A 71 -5.86 -16.91 -11.09
C ARG A 71 -4.92 -16.58 -12.25
N SER A 72 -5.43 -16.56 -13.48
CA SER A 72 -4.63 -16.18 -14.67
C SER A 72 -4.09 -14.77 -14.53
N LEU A 73 -4.98 -13.81 -14.25
CA LEU A 73 -4.60 -12.40 -14.07
C LEU A 73 -3.59 -12.21 -12.91
N PHE A 74 -3.78 -12.94 -11.82
CA PHE A 74 -2.82 -12.92 -10.71
C PHE A 74 -1.44 -13.46 -11.13
N SER A 75 -1.39 -14.55 -11.90
CA SER A 75 -0.14 -15.13 -12.38
C SER A 75 0.58 -14.22 -13.38
N GLU A 76 -0.17 -13.61 -14.30
CA GLU A 76 0.35 -12.64 -15.27
C GLU A 76 0.93 -11.40 -14.58
N TRP A 77 0.20 -10.89 -13.56
CA TRP A 77 0.69 -9.77 -12.78
C TRP A 77 1.98 -10.10 -12.01
N ASN A 78 2.03 -11.26 -11.36
CA ASN A 78 3.24 -11.68 -10.64
C ASN A 78 4.44 -11.85 -11.59
N ALA A 79 4.24 -12.39 -12.77
CA ALA A 79 5.30 -12.49 -13.78
C ALA A 79 5.83 -11.10 -14.18
N THR A 80 4.93 -10.13 -14.38
CA THR A 80 5.30 -8.74 -14.66
C THR A 80 6.09 -8.11 -13.51
N VAL A 81 5.65 -8.32 -12.26
CA VAL A 81 6.36 -7.84 -11.07
C VAL A 81 7.75 -8.46 -10.98
N ASP A 82 7.86 -9.76 -11.19
CA ASP A 82 9.14 -10.48 -11.14
C ASP A 82 10.11 -9.98 -12.20
N GLU A 83 9.64 -9.71 -13.41
CA GLU A 83 10.46 -9.13 -14.49
C GLU A 83 10.96 -7.72 -14.13
N HIS A 84 10.06 -6.85 -13.65
CA HIS A 84 10.39 -5.45 -13.35
C HIS A 84 11.28 -5.30 -12.11
N SER A 85 11.14 -6.19 -11.14
CA SER A 85 11.88 -6.17 -9.88
C SER A 85 13.14 -7.04 -9.88
N SER A 86 13.41 -7.74 -11.00
CA SER A 86 14.60 -8.58 -11.16
C SER A 86 15.88 -7.76 -11.10
N PRO A 87 16.98 -8.33 -10.58
CA PRO A 87 18.28 -7.65 -10.56
C PRO A 87 18.70 -7.26 -11.98
N LYS A 88 19.04 -5.99 -12.17
CA LYS A 88 19.61 -5.47 -13.43
C LYS A 88 20.76 -4.54 -13.11
N ASP A 89 21.83 -4.61 -13.90
CA ASP A 89 22.96 -3.70 -13.80
C ASP A 89 22.64 -2.40 -14.54
N VAL A 90 21.81 -1.57 -13.91
CA VAL A 90 21.37 -0.27 -14.43
C VAL A 90 21.55 0.82 -13.38
N VAL A 91 22.05 1.97 -13.80
CA VAL A 91 22.28 3.12 -12.95
C VAL A 91 21.60 4.35 -13.58
N PRO A 92 20.72 5.03 -12.86
CA PRO A 92 20.19 4.70 -11.53
C PRO A 92 19.21 3.51 -11.54
N PRO A 93 19.08 2.76 -10.43
CA PRO A 93 18.09 1.70 -10.33
C PRO A 93 16.67 2.29 -10.30
N SER A 94 15.70 1.55 -10.82
CA SER A 94 14.28 1.92 -10.68
C SER A 94 13.77 1.62 -9.26
N TYR A 95 12.65 2.23 -8.87
CA TYR A 95 11.96 1.88 -7.63
C TYR A 95 11.63 0.38 -7.55
N ALA A 96 11.20 -0.23 -8.66
CA ALA A 96 10.91 -1.65 -8.70
C ALA A 96 12.15 -2.50 -8.37
N HIS A 97 13.35 -2.13 -8.88
CA HIS A 97 14.59 -2.81 -8.55
C HIS A 97 14.92 -2.72 -7.05
N VAL A 98 14.73 -1.54 -6.43
CA VAL A 98 14.96 -1.32 -4.99
C VAL A 98 13.99 -2.16 -4.16
N VAL A 99 12.70 -2.13 -4.49
CA VAL A 99 11.67 -2.95 -3.82
C VAL A 99 11.97 -4.44 -3.98
N GLY A 100 12.34 -4.88 -5.18
CA GLY A 100 12.71 -6.26 -5.44
C GLY A 100 13.94 -6.72 -4.65
N ALA A 101 14.95 -5.85 -4.50
CA ALA A 101 16.12 -6.13 -3.67
C ALA A 101 15.71 -6.35 -2.19
N ALA A 102 14.88 -5.46 -1.65
CA ALA A 102 14.36 -5.60 -0.29
C ALA A 102 13.53 -6.88 -0.11
N ASN A 103 12.60 -7.16 -1.04
CA ASN A 103 11.78 -8.38 -0.99
C ASN A 103 12.60 -9.69 -0.92
N ARG A 104 13.80 -9.69 -1.51
CA ARG A 104 14.67 -10.89 -1.54
C ARG A 104 15.40 -11.13 -0.23
N VAL A 105 15.60 -10.08 0.59
CA VAL A 105 16.41 -10.17 1.82
C VAL A 105 15.58 -10.04 3.10
N CYS A 106 14.35 -9.57 2.99
CA CYS A 106 13.46 -9.42 4.15
C CYS A 106 12.87 -10.75 4.60
N ASP A 107 12.73 -10.90 5.89
CA ASP A 107 12.02 -12.02 6.50
C ASP A 107 10.50 -11.87 6.35
N ASP A 108 9.78 -12.98 6.55
CA ASP A 108 8.32 -13.01 6.39
C ASP A 108 7.57 -12.18 7.45
N SER A 109 8.23 -11.86 8.56
CA SER A 109 7.70 -11.06 9.67
C SER A 109 8.05 -9.57 9.58
N ASP A 110 8.98 -9.18 8.71
CA ASP A 110 9.42 -7.79 8.61
C ASP A 110 8.30 -6.88 8.13
N LEU A 111 8.25 -5.67 8.67
CA LEU A 111 7.28 -4.67 8.28
C LEU A 111 7.86 -3.72 7.24
N ALA A 112 7.29 -3.70 6.04
CA ALA A 112 7.50 -2.63 5.07
C ALA A 112 6.53 -1.48 5.34
N LEU A 113 7.06 -0.26 5.47
CA LEU A 113 6.28 0.94 5.76
C LEU A 113 6.60 2.05 4.78
N THR A 114 5.57 2.75 4.31
CA THR A 114 5.68 3.92 3.43
C THR A 114 4.49 4.86 3.62
N ALA A 115 4.51 6.05 3.04
CA ALA A 115 3.37 6.97 3.11
C ALA A 115 3.14 7.76 1.82
N ALA A 116 4.00 8.71 1.46
CA ALA A 116 3.73 9.67 0.41
C ALA A 116 4.72 9.61 -0.76
N GLY A 117 4.33 10.20 -1.88
CA GLY A 117 5.19 10.34 -3.06
C GLY A 117 5.12 9.17 -4.04
N GLY A 118 6.24 8.87 -4.71
CA GLY A 118 6.32 7.82 -5.73
C GLY A 118 6.45 6.41 -5.17
N PHE A 119 7.10 6.26 -4.03
CA PHE A 119 7.34 4.96 -3.42
C PHE A 119 6.08 4.20 -3.04
N PRO A 120 5.05 4.81 -2.40
CA PRO A 120 3.84 4.07 -2.06
C PRO A 120 3.22 3.33 -3.24
N GLY A 121 3.14 4.00 -4.39
CA GLY A 121 2.63 3.38 -5.61
C GLY A 121 3.48 2.20 -6.07
N GLU A 122 4.79 2.33 -6.02
CA GLU A 122 5.70 1.26 -6.42
C GLU A 122 5.76 0.11 -5.39
N LEU A 123 5.66 0.40 -4.09
CA LEU A 123 5.50 -0.65 -3.08
C LEU A 123 4.19 -1.40 -3.24
N CYS A 124 3.07 -0.70 -3.40
CA CYS A 124 1.77 -1.34 -3.63
C CYS A 124 1.76 -2.25 -4.86
N LYS A 125 2.58 -1.94 -5.88
CA LYS A 125 2.73 -2.75 -7.10
C LYS A 125 3.64 -3.95 -6.92
N ASN A 126 4.80 -3.75 -6.28
CA ASN A 126 5.93 -4.67 -6.38
C ASN A 126 6.24 -5.38 -5.05
N TRP A 127 5.73 -4.92 -3.91
CA TRP A 127 5.97 -5.58 -2.63
C TRP A 127 5.14 -6.85 -2.50
N LYS A 128 5.80 -7.96 -2.22
CA LYS A 128 5.17 -9.25 -1.99
C LYS A 128 4.98 -9.46 -0.49
N THR A 129 3.82 -9.09 0.02
CA THR A 129 3.45 -9.32 1.42
C THR A 129 3.37 -10.82 1.71
N LYS A 130 4.13 -11.30 2.66
CA LYS A 130 4.25 -12.72 3.00
C LYS A 130 3.32 -13.14 4.14
N SER A 131 3.01 -12.22 5.06
CA SER A 131 2.09 -12.46 6.17
C SER A 131 1.23 -11.23 6.48
N SER A 132 0.14 -11.42 7.24
CA SER A 132 -0.71 -10.31 7.67
C SER A 132 0.03 -9.37 8.61
N GLY A 133 -0.21 -8.05 8.46
CA GLY A 133 0.39 -7.03 9.32
C GLY A 133 1.87 -6.73 9.04
N THR A 134 2.38 -7.10 7.84
CA THR A 134 3.76 -6.86 7.43
C THR A 134 3.87 -5.79 6.32
N PHE A 135 2.79 -5.07 6.08
CA PHE A 135 2.77 -3.93 5.18
C PHE A 135 1.91 -2.81 5.76
N ASP A 136 2.45 -1.61 5.87
CA ASP A 136 1.73 -0.41 6.28
C ASP A 136 1.96 0.73 5.28
N CYS A 137 0.88 1.42 4.94
CA CYS A 137 0.92 2.55 4.03
C CYS A 137 -0.08 3.62 4.45
N GLU A 138 0.42 4.76 4.89
CA GLU A 138 -0.44 5.91 5.17
C GLU A 138 -0.86 6.57 3.85
N PHE A 139 -1.91 6.04 3.24
CA PHE A 139 -2.51 6.60 2.03
C PHE A 139 -3.76 7.45 2.30
N GLY A 140 -4.18 7.51 3.55
CA GLY A 140 -5.40 8.21 3.93
C GLY A 140 -5.36 9.69 3.61
N PHE A 141 -4.30 10.34 4.00
CA PHE A 141 -4.02 11.76 3.76
C PHE A 141 -2.71 11.97 3.00
N SER A 142 -1.97 10.90 2.72
CA SER A 142 -0.67 10.93 2.05
C SER A 142 0.32 11.87 2.74
N CYS A 143 0.48 11.68 4.06
CA CYS A 143 1.28 12.55 4.91
C CYS A 143 2.77 12.34 4.71
N MET A 144 3.44 13.28 4.07
CA MET A 144 4.90 13.29 3.97
C MET A 144 5.54 13.44 5.35
N GLY A 145 6.57 12.64 5.61
CA GLY A 145 7.26 12.60 6.90
C GLY A 145 6.71 11.57 7.89
N TYR A 146 5.53 10.99 7.64
CA TYR A 146 5.00 9.88 8.44
C TYR A 146 5.95 8.68 8.47
N GLU A 147 6.67 8.45 7.39
CA GLU A 147 7.42 7.21 7.16
C GLU A 147 8.40 6.91 8.30
N VAL A 148 9.21 7.88 8.69
CA VAL A 148 10.22 7.70 9.75
C VAL A 148 9.55 7.59 11.12
N ALA A 149 8.65 8.52 11.44
CA ALA A 149 7.92 8.53 12.70
C ALA A 149 7.04 7.28 12.88
N GLY A 150 6.33 6.89 11.83
CA GLY A 150 5.50 5.68 11.82
C GLY A 150 6.32 4.41 11.97
N GLY A 151 7.48 4.34 11.29
CA GLY A 151 8.43 3.23 11.41
C GLY A 151 8.98 3.12 12.83
N TRP A 152 9.35 4.23 13.45
CA TRP A 152 9.78 4.25 14.85
C TRP A 152 8.67 3.80 15.79
N GLY A 153 7.46 4.30 15.62
CA GLY A 153 6.29 3.86 16.39
C GLY A 153 5.99 2.36 16.24
N ALA A 154 6.08 1.85 15.01
CA ALA A 154 5.92 0.42 14.74
C ALA A 154 7.00 -0.44 15.44
N LYS A 155 8.26 0.01 15.43
CA LYS A 155 9.36 -0.67 16.13
C LYS A 155 9.20 -0.62 17.64
N MET A 156 8.65 0.46 18.20
CA MET A 156 8.30 0.54 19.62
C MET A 156 7.17 -0.43 19.99
N ALA A 157 6.19 -0.58 19.12
CA ALA A 157 5.04 -1.47 19.37
C ALA A 157 5.42 -2.95 19.28
N ASP A 158 6.33 -3.30 18.38
CA ASP A 158 6.86 -4.66 18.23
C ASP A 158 8.37 -4.64 17.99
N PRO A 159 9.18 -4.67 19.07
CA PRO A 159 10.62 -4.66 18.97
C PRO A 159 11.24 -5.94 18.37
N SER A 160 10.46 -7.01 18.24
CA SER A 160 10.99 -8.33 17.82
C SER A 160 11.26 -8.42 16.31
N ARG A 161 10.55 -7.62 15.47
CA ARG A 161 10.68 -7.65 14.01
C ARG A 161 11.45 -6.45 13.47
N ASP A 162 12.04 -6.59 12.32
CA ASP A 162 12.63 -5.44 11.62
C ASP A 162 11.55 -4.59 10.93
N VAL A 163 11.78 -3.28 10.93
CA VAL A 163 10.92 -2.29 10.27
C VAL A 163 11.73 -1.62 9.18
N ILE A 164 11.25 -1.73 7.95
CA ILE A 164 11.88 -1.18 6.76
C ILE A 164 11.01 -0.03 6.25
N VAL A 165 11.55 1.16 6.38
CA VAL A 165 10.91 2.41 5.97
C VAL A 165 11.36 2.76 4.56
N PHE A 166 10.42 2.86 3.62
CA PHE A 166 10.67 3.30 2.26
C PHE A 166 10.22 4.74 2.09
N VAL A 167 11.14 5.63 1.76
CA VAL A 167 10.89 7.07 1.75
C VAL A 167 11.63 7.77 0.60
N GLY A 168 11.01 8.75 -0.02
CA GLY A 168 11.67 9.65 -0.96
C GLY A 168 12.47 10.72 -0.22
N ASP A 169 13.47 11.30 -0.89
CA ASP A 169 14.33 12.36 -0.34
C ASP A 169 13.54 13.56 0.20
N GLY A 170 12.51 14.02 -0.53
CA GLY A 170 11.67 15.13 -0.08
C GLY A 170 10.88 14.84 1.20
N SER A 171 10.32 13.66 1.34
CA SER A 171 9.60 13.22 2.54
C SER A 171 10.58 12.98 3.71
N TYR A 172 11.73 12.38 3.41
CA TYR A 172 12.81 12.17 4.39
C TYR A 172 13.25 13.48 5.06
N MET A 173 13.42 14.55 4.28
CA MET A 173 13.85 15.85 4.79
C MET A 173 12.85 16.53 5.71
N MET A 174 11.58 16.13 5.70
CA MET A 174 10.55 16.72 6.57
C MET A 174 10.63 16.24 8.01
N MET A 175 10.98 14.96 8.25
CA MET A 175 10.98 14.35 9.59
C MET A 175 12.21 13.48 9.86
N ASN A 176 13.35 13.80 9.28
CA ASN A 176 14.60 13.03 9.46
C ASN A 176 15.15 13.07 10.90
N SER A 177 14.76 14.06 11.69
CA SER A 177 15.12 14.15 13.11
C SER A 177 14.67 12.93 13.94
N ASP A 178 13.61 12.27 13.53
CA ASP A 178 13.08 11.09 14.23
C ASP A 178 13.99 9.87 14.13
N ILE A 179 14.90 9.84 13.17
CA ILE A 179 15.99 8.85 13.14
C ILE A 179 16.88 9.00 14.36
N TYR A 180 17.24 10.23 14.72
CA TYR A 180 18.03 10.48 15.93
C TYR A 180 17.28 10.08 17.20
N SER A 181 15.97 10.37 17.25
CA SER A 181 15.12 9.98 18.36
C SER A 181 15.02 8.45 18.49
N SER A 182 14.93 7.72 17.37
CA SER A 182 14.91 6.25 17.37
C SER A 182 16.22 5.66 17.90
N VAL A 183 17.36 6.25 17.55
CA VAL A 183 18.69 5.85 18.05
C VAL A 183 18.78 6.11 19.56
N LEU A 184 18.39 7.30 20.03
CA LEU A 184 18.42 7.66 21.45
C LEU A 184 17.57 6.72 22.31
N THR A 185 16.47 6.22 21.77
CA THR A 185 15.56 5.30 22.47
C THR A 185 15.87 3.82 22.23
N GLY A 186 16.95 3.52 21.50
CA GLY A 186 17.42 2.14 21.25
C GLY A 186 16.55 1.35 20.25
N HIS A 187 15.79 2.03 19.39
CA HIS A 187 14.93 1.39 18.39
C HIS A 187 15.57 1.43 17.00
N LYS A 188 16.04 0.29 16.53
CA LYS A 188 16.64 0.13 15.20
C LYS A 188 15.60 0.31 14.10
N LEU A 189 15.87 1.17 13.13
CA LEU A 189 15.13 1.28 11.87
C LEU A 189 16.04 0.97 10.69
N ILE A 190 15.47 0.40 9.63
CA ILE A 190 16.08 0.27 8.32
C ILE A 190 15.39 1.31 7.42
N VAL A 191 16.11 2.32 6.98
CA VAL A 191 15.56 3.41 6.16
C VAL A 191 16.12 3.33 4.76
N VAL A 192 15.25 3.09 3.79
CA VAL A 192 15.58 3.06 2.35
C VAL A 192 15.15 4.37 1.74
N VAL A 193 16.13 5.28 1.55
CA VAL A 193 15.88 6.58 0.92
C VAL A 193 16.11 6.46 -0.58
N CYS A 194 15.09 6.76 -1.39
CA CYS A 194 15.26 6.95 -2.83
C CYS A 194 15.39 8.42 -3.14
N ASP A 195 16.64 8.83 -3.35
CA ASP A 195 16.97 10.17 -3.82
C ASP A 195 16.65 10.26 -5.32
N ASN A 196 15.68 11.08 -5.65
CA ASN A 196 15.28 11.38 -7.02
C ASN A 196 15.40 12.88 -7.36
N GLY A 197 16.08 13.65 -6.50
CA GLY A 197 16.34 15.08 -6.65
C GLY A 197 15.16 15.98 -6.26
N GLY A 198 14.25 15.53 -5.37
CA GLY A 198 13.17 16.34 -4.82
C GLY A 198 11.76 15.75 -5.00
N PHE A 199 10.78 16.61 -5.28
CA PHE A 199 9.37 16.24 -5.36
C PHE A 199 8.96 15.74 -6.75
N SER A 200 9.59 14.69 -7.26
CA SER A 200 9.44 14.23 -8.65
C SER A 200 8.01 13.86 -9.05
N VAL A 201 7.18 13.39 -8.11
CA VAL A 201 5.75 13.12 -8.38
C VAL A 201 5.00 14.43 -8.64
N ILE A 202 5.29 15.46 -7.86
CA ILE A 202 4.68 16.79 -8.05
C ILE A 202 5.10 17.37 -9.39
N ASN A 203 6.37 17.29 -9.75
CA ASN A 203 6.87 17.71 -11.05
C ASN A 203 6.16 16.99 -12.21
N ARG A 204 5.97 15.67 -12.10
CA ARG A 204 5.22 14.90 -13.10
C ARG A 204 3.77 15.35 -13.21
N LEU A 205 3.11 15.62 -12.08
CA LEU A 205 1.73 16.13 -12.08
C LEU A 205 1.64 17.53 -12.71
N GLN A 206 2.58 18.41 -12.40
CA GLN A 206 2.65 19.75 -13.00
C GLN A 206 2.80 19.66 -14.51
N ASN A 207 3.77 18.89 -15.00
CA ASN A 207 3.99 18.67 -16.42
C ASN A 207 2.76 18.08 -17.13
N PHE A 208 2.12 17.08 -16.51
CA PHE A 208 0.89 16.48 -17.04
C PHE A 208 -0.26 17.48 -17.14
N LYS A 209 -0.33 18.46 -16.24
CA LYS A 209 -1.34 19.53 -16.24
C LYS A 209 -0.94 20.73 -17.10
N GLY A 210 0.18 20.68 -17.82
CA GLY A 210 0.65 21.77 -18.69
C GLY A 210 1.36 22.90 -17.96
N SER A 211 1.79 22.69 -16.71
CA SER A 211 2.63 23.62 -15.97
C SER A 211 4.13 23.33 -16.18
N VAL A 212 4.97 24.31 -15.88
CA VAL A 212 6.43 24.12 -15.92
C VAL A 212 6.91 23.33 -14.68
N SER A 213 7.98 22.58 -14.85
CA SER A 213 8.70 21.99 -13.71
C SER A 213 9.33 23.08 -12.86
N LEU A 214 9.27 22.94 -11.55
CA LEU A 214 10.01 23.74 -10.58
C LEU A 214 11.42 23.21 -10.42
#